data_d9651aaa67fdb6e450f768742b2a4e3e
#
_entry.id   d9651aaa67fdb6e450f768742b2a4e3e
#
_cell.length_a   1.000
_cell.length_b   1.000
_cell.length_c   1.000
_cell.angle_alpha   90.00
_cell.angle_beta   90.00
_cell.angle_gamma   90.00
#
_symmetry.space_group_name_H-M   'P 1'
#
loop_
_entity.id
_entity.type
_entity.pdbx_description
1 polymer ?
#
loop_
_entity_poly.entity_id
_entity_poly.type
_entity_poly.pdbx_seq_one_letter_code
_entity_poly.pdbx_strand_id
1 'polypeptide(L)' 'MAAPHAIHEEFPGDADRIHQLKMTDGHFARLLEEYDRINDQVAGAESRQAPMSDEAETDLRKRRARLKDEIARFLAGG' A
#
# COMPACT_ATOMS: atom_id res chain seq x y z
N MET A 1 1.70 -8.35 14.04
CA MET A 1 1.77 -9.03 12.74
C MET A 1 1.35 -8.07 11.64
N ALA A 2 2.11 -7.99 10.56
CA ALA A 2 1.78 -7.08 9.47
C ALA A 2 0.53 -7.57 8.72
N ALA A 3 -0.27 -6.64 8.21
CA ALA A 3 -1.42 -6.98 7.38
C ALA A 3 -0.94 -7.62 6.07
N PRO A 4 -1.72 -8.54 5.48
CA PRO A 4 -1.40 -9.07 4.16
C PRO A 4 -1.22 -7.93 3.15
N HIS A 5 -0.37 -8.11 2.17
CA HIS A 5 -0.07 -7.12 1.13
C HIS A 5 0.62 -5.85 1.64
N ALA A 6 1.23 -5.89 2.81
CA ALA A 6 2.05 -4.77 3.28
C ALA A 6 3.19 -4.51 2.29
N ILE A 7 3.64 -3.27 2.19
CA ILE A 7 4.64 -2.90 1.18
C ILE A 7 5.91 -3.75 1.28
N HIS A 8 6.39 -4.03 2.48
CA HIS A 8 7.60 -4.86 2.65
C HIS A 8 7.39 -6.31 2.19
N GLU A 9 6.15 -6.79 2.14
CA GLU A 9 5.83 -8.11 1.62
C GLU A 9 5.71 -8.11 0.10
N GLU A 10 5.21 -7.00 -0.48
CA GLU A 10 5.07 -6.88 -1.92
C GLU A 10 6.39 -6.59 -2.62
N PHE A 11 7.33 -5.94 -1.93
CA PHE A 11 8.63 -5.56 -2.47
C PHE A 11 9.75 -5.99 -1.52
N PRO A 12 9.91 -7.29 -1.29
CA PRO A 12 10.85 -7.77 -0.26
C PRO A 12 12.32 -7.47 -0.55
N GLY A 13 12.68 -7.28 -1.82
CA GLY A 13 14.05 -6.97 -2.19
C GLY A 13 14.39 -5.49 -2.15
N ASP A 14 13.42 -4.63 -1.84
CA ASP A 14 13.57 -3.17 -1.97
C ASP A 14 13.48 -2.43 -0.63
N ALA A 15 13.64 -3.13 0.49
CA ALA A 15 13.45 -2.54 1.82
C ALA A 15 14.32 -1.30 2.03
N ASP A 16 15.60 -1.38 1.69
CA ASP A 16 16.54 -0.26 1.86
C ASP A 16 16.18 0.92 0.96
N ARG A 17 15.81 0.64 -0.28
CA ARG A 17 15.43 1.67 -1.23
C ARG A 17 14.14 2.37 -0.82
N ILE A 18 13.17 1.60 -0.35
CA ILE A 18 11.91 2.15 0.17
C ILE A 18 12.18 3.10 1.33
N HIS A 19 13.01 2.67 2.27
CA HIS A 19 13.36 3.49 3.43
C HIS A 19 14.04 4.78 2.98
N GLN A 20 14.98 4.70 2.06
CA GLN A 20 15.71 5.84 1.55
C GLN A 20 14.80 6.84 0.84
N LEU A 21 13.94 6.34 -0.05
CA LEU A 21 12.98 7.19 -0.77
C LEU A 21 11.97 7.85 0.17
N LYS A 22 11.53 7.11 1.19
CA LYS A 22 10.61 7.66 2.19
C LYS A 22 11.21 8.88 2.90
N MET A 23 12.51 8.87 3.12
CA MET A 23 13.20 9.95 3.80
C MET A 23 13.56 11.13 2.89
N THR A 24 13.69 10.89 1.60
CA THR A 24 14.18 11.89 0.65
C THR A 24 13.13 12.43 -0.32
N ASP A 25 12.01 11.75 -0.46
CA ASP A 25 10.95 12.14 -1.40
C ASP A 25 9.61 12.19 -0.68
N GLY A 26 9.10 13.41 -0.47
CA GLY A 26 7.83 13.63 0.22
C GLY A 26 6.63 13.03 -0.51
N HIS A 27 6.65 13.00 -1.84
CA HIS A 27 5.58 12.39 -2.61
C HIS A 27 5.54 10.87 -2.39
N PHE A 28 6.71 10.25 -2.42
CA PHE A 28 6.80 8.81 -2.17
C PHE A 28 6.33 8.47 -0.75
N ALA A 29 6.73 9.28 0.24
CA ALA A 29 6.29 9.07 1.62
C ALA A 29 4.77 9.11 1.75
N ARG A 30 4.12 10.03 1.04
CA ARG A 30 2.65 10.13 1.05
C ARG A 30 2.01 8.93 0.36
N LEU A 31 2.60 8.43 -0.73
CA LEU A 31 2.11 7.22 -1.38
C LEU A 31 2.14 6.03 -0.43
N LEU A 32 3.21 5.88 0.34
CA LEU A 32 3.31 4.80 1.32
C LEU A 32 2.26 4.93 2.41
N GLU A 33 2.06 6.13 2.94
CA GLU A 33 1.06 6.36 3.98
C GLU A 33 -0.34 6.04 3.48
N GLU A 34 -0.66 6.48 2.26
CA GLU A 34 -1.96 6.22 1.67
C GLU A 34 -2.16 4.74 1.41
N TYR A 35 -1.13 4.06 0.90
CA TYR A 35 -1.18 2.62 0.68
C TYR A 35 -1.47 1.89 1.99
N ASP A 36 -0.74 2.21 3.04
CA ASP A 36 -0.91 1.56 4.35
C ASP A 36 -2.32 1.76 4.88
N ARG A 37 -2.85 2.98 4.77
CA ARG A 37 -4.21 3.28 5.24
C ARG A 37 -5.26 2.47 4.48
N ILE A 38 -5.15 2.44 3.14
CA ILE A 38 -6.11 1.70 2.33
C ILE A 38 -5.96 0.20 2.56
N ASN A 39 -4.74 -0.29 2.69
CA ASN A 39 -4.50 -1.70 2.97
C ASN A 39 -5.11 -2.12 4.31
N ASP A 40 -4.99 -1.27 5.33
CA ASP A 40 -5.61 -1.53 6.63
C ASP A 40 -7.13 -1.57 6.52
N GLN A 41 -7.73 -0.69 5.73
CA GLN A 41 -9.18 -0.69 5.52
C GLN A 41 -9.64 -1.98 4.83
N VAL A 42 -8.90 -2.43 3.83
CA VAL A 42 -9.23 -3.69 3.14
C VAL A 42 -9.08 -4.88 4.10
N ALA A 43 -8.01 -4.90 4.88
CA ALA A 43 -7.78 -5.96 5.85
C ALA A 43 -8.89 -6.00 6.90
N GLY A 44 -9.36 -4.83 7.35
CA GLY A 44 -10.48 -4.73 8.29
C GLY A 44 -11.78 -5.29 7.70
N ALA A 45 -12.05 -5.01 6.43
CA ALA A 45 -13.22 -5.52 5.74
C ALA A 45 -13.14 -7.04 5.56
N GLU A 46 -11.96 -7.53 5.16
CA GLU A 46 -11.75 -8.97 4.93
C GLU A 46 -11.84 -9.76 6.23
N SER A 47 -11.39 -9.20 7.34
CA SER A 47 -11.48 -9.85 8.66
C SER A 47 -12.83 -9.63 9.31
N ARG A 48 -13.72 -8.85 8.70
CA ARG A 48 -15.05 -8.51 9.19
C ARG A 48 -15.05 -7.69 10.49
N GLN A 49 -13.94 -7.08 10.82
CA GLN A 49 -13.85 -6.14 11.94
C GLN A 49 -14.48 -4.81 11.58
N ALA A 50 -14.41 -4.43 10.31
CA ALA A 50 -15.00 -3.21 9.78
C ALA A 50 -15.72 -3.53 8.48
N PRO A 51 -16.90 -4.19 8.54
CA PRO A 51 -17.61 -4.64 7.35
C PRO A 51 -18.03 -3.47 6.47
N MET A 52 -17.99 -3.68 5.16
CA MET A 52 -18.44 -2.70 4.18
C MET A 52 -19.10 -3.44 3.01
N SER A 53 -19.75 -2.69 2.11
CA SER A 53 -20.37 -3.30 0.94
C SER A 53 -19.30 -3.88 0.02
N ASP A 54 -19.68 -4.88 -0.78
CA ASP A 54 -18.78 -5.49 -1.76
C ASP A 54 -18.25 -4.44 -2.74
N GLU A 55 -19.10 -3.49 -3.12
CA GLU A 55 -18.74 -2.42 -4.02
C GLU A 55 -17.67 -1.51 -3.42
N ALA A 56 -17.84 -1.13 -2.16
CA ALA A 56 -16.87 -0.29 -1.46
C ALA A 56 -15.53 -1.02 -1.31
N GLU A 57 -15.58 -2.29 -0.94
CA GLU A 57 -14.38 -3.11 -0.79
C GLU A 57 -13.64 -3.25 -2.12
N THR A 58 -14.37 -3.48 -3.21
CA THR A 58 -13.79 -3.58 -4.55
C THR A 58 -13.08 -2.27 -4.94
N ASP A 59 -13.70 -1.13 -4.65
CA ASP A 59 -13.11 0.18 -4.96
C ASP A 59 -11.80 0.39 -4.19
N LEU A 60 -11.76 -0.01 -2.92
CA LEU A 60 -10.55 0.09 -2.12
C LEU A 60 -9.43 -0.79 -2.67
N ARG A 61 -9.75 -2.01 -3.11
CA ARG A 61 -8.77 -2.90 -3.72
C ARG A 61 -8.21 -2.32 -5.01
N LYS A 62 -9.04 -1.67 -5.82
CA LYS A 62 -8.59 -1.02 -7.04
C LYS A 62 -7.64 0.14 -6.73
N ARG A 63 -7.96 0.92 -5.71
CA ARG A 63 -7.09 2.03 -5.27
C ARG A 63 -5.77 1.50 -4.76
N ARG A 64 -5.80 0.43 -3.98
CA ARG A 64 -4.59 -0.22 -3.49
C ARG A 64 -3.69 -0.65 -4.65
N ALA A 65 -4.27 -1.28 -5.68
CA ALA A 65 -3.52 -1.71 -6.84
C ALA A 65 -2.86 -0.55 -7.59
N ARG A 66 -3.57 0.57 -7.74
CA ARG A 66 -3.01 1.77 -8.39
C ARG A 66 -1.86 2.35 -7.59
N LEU A 67 -2.00 2.42 -6.28
CA LEU A 67 -0.93 2.92 -5.42
C LEU A 67 0.29 2.02 -5.47
N LYS A 68 0.08 0.71 -5.49
CA LYS A 68 1.17 -0.25 -5.63
C LYS A 68 1.91 -0.05 -6.95
N ASP A 69 1.17 0.18 -8.05
CA ASP A 69 1.79 0.43 -9.35
C ASP A 69 2.62 1.71 -9.36
N GLU A 70 2.14 2.77 -8.71
CA GLU A 70 2.91 4.00 -8.59
C GLU A 70 4.18 3.81 -7.77
N ILE A 71 4.06 3.09 -6.66
CA ILE A 71 5.22 2.77 -5.82
C ILE A 71 6.23 1.95 -6.63
N ALA A 72 5.76 0.98 -7.40
CA ALA A 72 6.62 0.15 -8.24
C ALA A 72 7.41 1.00 -9.25
N ARG A 73 6.78 2.02 -9.83
CA ARG A 73 7.45 2.93 -10.77
C ARG A 73 8.58 3.72 -10.10
N PHE A 74 8.36 4.19 -8.89
CA PHE A 74 9.41 4.85 -8.11
C PHE A 74 10.58 3.91 -7.88
N LEU A 75 10.29 2.67 -7.50
CA LEU A 75 11.33 1.67 -7.23
C LEU A 75 12.07 1.25 -8.48
N ALA A 76 11.45 1.34 -9.63
CA ALA A 76 12.09 1.04 -10.91
C ALA A 76 13.06 2.13 -11.38
N GLY A 77 13.18 3.21 -10.63
CA GLY A 77 14.12 4.27 -10.95
C GLY A 77 13.56 5.35 -11.84
N GLY A 78 12.28 5.34 -12.05
CA GLY A 78 11.59 6.33 -12.85
C GLY A 78 11.25 7.57 -12.07
#